data_ff8cd15077b4e19b02feeab6a452e274
#
_entry.id   ff8cd15077b4e19b02feeab6a452e274
#
_cell.length_a   1.000
_cell.length_b   1.000
_cell.length_c   1.000
_cell.angle_alpha   90.00
_cell.angle_beta   90.00
_cell.angle_gamma   90.00
#
_symmetry.space_group_name_H-M   'P 1'
#
loop_
_entity.id
_entity.type
_entity.pdbx_description
1 polymer ?
#
loop_
_entity_poly.entity_id
_entity_poly.type
_entity_poly.pdbx_seq_one_letter_code
_entity_poly.pdbx_strand_id
1 'polypeptide(L)'
;VSMFFISTCSLSVTYADFFKDQKLSVDLRNFYIEREFKDIETENIGSWTQAFMGRYESGYTNTPIQLGVDASAQYALRLNNHNVSRADTIIPYDLDTGRQDRDYAKFGATLKLKYNKTELKIGELLLKNPIVYIDDSRQLLTTYSGAMLESSELEKLKITAGRVTRINARNDDHFRKLSLFRPNAPRYESDGLNLIGLDYMFN
;
A
#
# COMPACT_ATOMS: atom_id res chain seq x y z
N VAL A 1 -36.67 45.44 -12.76
CA VAL A 1 -35.30 44.97 -13.00
C VAL A 1 -34.77 44.44 -11.66
N SER A 2 -34.87 43.11 -11.45
CA SER A 2 -34.38 42.46 -10.23
C SER A 2 -32.93 42.06 -10.43
N MET A 3 -32.05 42.64 -9.64
CA MET A 3 -30.61 42.39 -9.65
C MET A 3 -30.29 41.23 -8.70
N PHE A 4 -29.96 40.05 -9.25
CA PHE A 4 -29.50 38.92 -8.48
C PHE A 4 -28.01 39.12 -8.10
N PHE A 5 -27.73 39.28 -6.81
CA PHE A 5 -26.36 39.22 -6.28
C PHE A 5 -25.95 37.74 -6.13
N ILE A 6 -25.07 37.28 -6.98
CA ILE A 6 -24.36 36.01 -6.78
C ILE A 6 -23.22 36.30 -5.81
N SER A 7 -23.38 35.89 -4.55
CA SER A 7 -22.29 35.88 -3.57
C SER A 7 -21.35 34.72 -3.91
N THR A 8 -20.23 35.02 -4.52
CA THR A 8 -19.13 34.09 -4.67
C THR A 8 -18.43 33.92 -3.32
N CYS A 9 -18.73 32.83 -2.63
CA CYS A 9 -17.95 32.41 -1.45
C CYS A 9 -16.60 31.95 -1.95
N SER A 10 -15.59 32.82 -1.91
CA SER A 10 -14.20 32.45 -2.14
C SER A 10 -13.70 31.68 -0.91
N LEU A 11 -13.65 30.36 -0.99
CA LEU A 11 -12.91 29.52 -0.07
C LEU A 11 -11.42 29.84 -0.25
N SER A 12 -10.89 30.71 0.59
CA SER A 12 -9.46 30.92 0.73
C SER A 12 -8.88 29.68 1.43
N VAL A 13 -8.58 28.64 0.65
CA VAL A 13 -7.76 27.53 1.11
C VAL A 13 -6.37 28.10 1.34
N THR A 14 -5.96 28.19 2.58
CA THR A 14 -4.58 28.58 2.93
C THR A 14 -3.67 27.45 2.51
N TYR A 15 -3.09 27.53 1.32
CA TYR A 15 -2.18 26.53 0.73
C TYR A 15 -0.95 26.27 1.59
N ALA A 16 -0.66 27.10 2.58
CA ALA A 16 0.53 27.05 3.39
C ALA A 16 0.66 25.76 4.22
N ASP A 17 -0.42 25.26 4.82
CA ASP A 17 -0.36 24.10 5.71
C ASP A 17 -0.33 22.78 4.95
N PHE A 18 -1.01 22.68 3.82
CA PHE A 18 -1.01 21.49 2.98
C PHE A 18 0.41 21.13 2.46
N PHE A 19 1.18 22.14 2.08
CA PHE A 19 2.54 21.96 1.59
C PHE A 19 3.61 22.06 2.67
N LYS A 20 3.33 22.68 3.82
CA LYS A 20 4.30 22.86 4.89
C LYS A 20 4.67 21.55 5.59
N ASP A 21 3.67 20.67 5.77
CA ASP A 21 3.83 19.39 6.47
C ASP A 21 4.00 18.20 5.51
N GLN A 22 4.26 18.49 4.22
CA GLN A 22 4.50 17.45 3.24
C GLN A 22 5.80 16.68 3.51
N LYS A 23 5.78 15.41 3.16
CA LYS A 23 6.96 14.53 3.21
C LYS A 23 7.14 13.83 1.88
N LEU A 24 8.38 13.81 1.40
CA LEU A 24 8.79 12.99 0.28
C LEU A 24 9.86 12.03 0.80
N SER A 25 9.63 10.75 0.66
CA SER A 25 10.63 9.72 0.95
C SER A 25 10.97 8.96 -0.33
N VAL A 26 12.24 8.59 -0.44
CA VAL A 26 12.75 7.76 -1.53
C VAL A 26 13.60 6.66 -0.91
N ASP A 27 13.21 5.41 -1.13
CA ASP A 27 13.96 4.25 -0.71
C ASP A 27 14.58 3.56 -1.91
N LEU A 28 15.86 3.22 -1.81
CA LEU A 28 16.59 2.44 -2.79
C LEU A 28 16.92 1.08 -2.17
N ARG A 29 16.54 0.01 -2.87
CA ARG A 29 16.79 -1.34 -2.37
C ARG A 29 17.50 -2.18 -3.43
N ASN A 30 18.70 -2.63 -3.08
CA ASN A 30 19.39 -3.67 -3.83
C ASN A 30 19.21 -5.00 -3.11
N PHE A 31 18.73 -6.00 -3.83
CA PHE A 31 18.40 -7.30 -3.25
C PHE A 31 18.93 -8.44 -4.13
N TYR A 32 19.72 -9.31 -3.51
CA TYR A 32 20.21 -10.54 -4.12
C TYR A 32 19.72 -11.71 -3.30
N ILE A 33 19.18 -12.71 -3.97
CA ILE A 33 18.81 -13.99 -3.38
C ILE A 33 19.24 -15.12 -4.32
N GLU A 34 19.78 -16.17 -3.73
CA GLU A 34 20.05 -17.42 -4.42
C GLU A 34 19.55 -18.57 -3.53
N ARG A 35 18.91 -19.53 -4.14
CA ARG A 35 18.44 -20.74 -3.47
C ARG A 35 18.96 -21.95 -4.22
N GLU A 36 19.82 -22.69 -3.56
CA GLU A 36 20.31 -23.99 -4.02
C GLU A 36 19.43 -25.08 -3.43
N PHE A 37 18.97 -25.97 -4.31
CA PHE A 37 18.19 -27.14 -3.91
C PHE A 37 19.11 -28.34 -3.97
N LYS A 38 19.50 -28.87 -2.78
CA LYS A 38 20.31 -30.07 -2.64
C LYS A 38 19.37 -31.27 -2.59
N ASP A 39 19.83 -32.38 -3.21
CA ASP A 39 19.13 -33.68 -3.19
C ASP A 39 17.73 -33.69 -3.87
N ILE A 40 17.40 -32.70 -4.69
CA ILE A 40 16.22 -32.68 -5.51
C ILE A 40 16.60 -32.26 -6.94
N GLU A 41 16.00 -32.91 -7.94
CA GLU A 41 16.12 -32.51 -9.36
C GLU A 41 15.32 -31.21 -9.61
N THR A 42 15.76 -30.14 -9.01
CA THR A 42 15.11 -28.82 -9.07
C THR A 42 16.16 -27.78 -9.41
N GLU A 43 15.91 -26.99 -10.44
CA GLU A 43 16.79 -25.88 -10.81
C GLU A 43 16.96 -24.90 -9.65
N ASN A 44 18.19 -24.48 -9.43
CA ASN A 44 18.49 -23.39 -8.53
C ASN A 44 17.84 -22.11 -9.04
N ILE A 45 17.35 -21.30 -8.14
CA ILE A 45 16.73 -20.01 -8.47
C ILE A 45 17.47 -18.88 -7.79
N GLY A 46 17.63 -17.79 -8.53
CA GLY A 46 18.27 -16.60 -8.01
C GLY A 46 17.90 -15.35 -8.76
N SER A 47 17.79 -14.26 -8.04
CA SER A 47 17.54 -12.94 -8.61
C SER A 47 18.43 -11.90 -7.96
N TRP A 48 18.99 -11.06 -8.80
CA TRP A 48 19.61 -9.81 -8.40
C TRP A 48 18.77 -8.67 -8.94
N THR A 49 18.28 -7.82 -8.05
CA THR A 49 17.26 -6.81 -8.37
C THR A 49 17.59 -5.48 -7.72
N GLN A 50 17.17 -4.39 -8.36
CA GLN A 50 17.20 -3.03 -7.83
C GLN A 50 15.79 -2.48 -7.78
N ALA A 51 15.42 -1.83 -6.67
CA ALA A 51 14.16 -1.10 -6.58
C ALA A 51 14.37 0.36 -6.23
N PHE A 52 13.36 1.14 -6.64
CA PHE A 52 13.16 2.55 -6.35
C PHE A 52 11.74 2.70 -5.83
N MET A 53 11.58 3.23 -4.62
CA MET A 53 10.27 3.41 -4.00
C MET A 53 10.16 4.85 -3.55
N GLY A 54 9.25 5.60 -4.18
CA GLY A 54 8.93 6.98 -3.84
C GLY A 54 7.58 7.04 -3.11
N ARG A 55 7.50 7.84 -2.07
CA ARG A 55 6.25 8.14 -1.37
C ARG A 55 6.16 9.62 -1.06
N TYR A 56 5.07 10.20 -1.48
CA TYR A 56 4.66 11.56 -1.15
C TYR A 56 3.50 11.52 -0.17
N GLU A 57 3.60 12.28 0.91
CA GLU A 57 2.54 12.49 1.89
C GLU A 57 2.29 14.00 1.97
N SER A 58 1.09 14.44 1.63
CA SER A 58 0.72 15.85 1.84
C SER A 58 0.46 16.12 3.32
N GLY A 59 0.57 17.37 3.72
CA GLY A 59 -0.11 17.87 4.91
C GLY A 59 -1.64 17.89 4.73
N TYR A 60 -2.32 18.58 5.61
CA TYR A 60 -3.78 18.75 5.59
C TYR A 60 -4.18 20.19 5.27
N THR A 61 -5.36 20.35 4.63
CA THR A 61 -5.97 21.66 4.46
C THR A 61 -6.38 22.25 5.81
N ASN A 62 -6.38 23.60 5.89
CA ASN A 62 -6.84 24.32 7.09
C ASN A 62 -8.35 24.57 7.01
N THR A 63 -9.14 23.51 7.05
CA THR A 63 -10.62 23.52 6.98
C THR A 63 -11.19 22.68 8.12
N PRO A 64 -12.46 22.88 8.53
CA PRO A 64 -13.05 22.06 9.61
C PRO A 64 -12.96 20.55 9.35
N ILE A 65 -13.19 20.13 8.12
CA ILE A 65 -12.85 18.77 7.64
C ILE A 65 -11.57 18.93 6.81
N GLN A 66 -10.48 18.46 7.35
CA GLN A 66 -9.16 18.58 6.76
C GLN A 66 -8.96 17.51 5.69
N LEU A 67 -8.42 17.91 4.55
CA LEU A 67 -8.15 17.06 3.40
C LEU A 67 -6.66 16.91 3.19
N GLY A 68 -6.22 15.69 2.87
CA GLY A 68 -4.85 15.38 2.46
C GLY A 68 -4.83 14.26 1.43
N VAL A 69 -3.70 14.11 0.76
CA VAL A 69 -3.47 13.05 -0.22
C VAL A 69 -2.07 12.47 -0.03
N ASP A 70 -1.96 11.16 -0.19
CA ASP A 70 -0.67 10.49 -0.33
C ASP A 70 -0.60 9.86 -1.71
N ALA A 71 0.62 9.74 -2.24
CA ALA A 71 0.89 9.03 -3.49
C ALA A 71 2.11 8.15 -3.31
N SER A 72 2.12 7.00 -3.96
CA SER A 72 3.26 6.10 -3.99
C SER A 72 3.59 5.67 -5.42
N ALA A 73 4.88 5.46 -5.66
CA ALA A 73 5.39 4.87 -6.89
C ALA A 73 6.51 3.91 -6.50
N GLN A 74 6.40 2.66 -6.91
CA GLN A 74 7.39 1.63 -6.65
C GLN A 74 7.76 0.96 -7.97
N TYR A 75 9.05 0.80 -8.22
CA TYR A 75 9.58 0.17 -9.42
C TYR A 75 10.73 -0.74 -9.06
N ALA A 76 10.74 -1.95 -9.60
CA ALA A 76 11.84 -2.88 -9.44
C ALA A 76 12.25 -3.47 -10.79
N LEU A 77 13.56 -3.65 -10.97
CA LEU A 77 14.13 -4.25 -12.17
C LEU A 77 15.15 -5.34 -11.79
N ARG A 78 15.25 -6.33 -12.65
CA ARG A 78 16.25 -7.38 -12.56
C ARG A 78 17.57 -6.91 -13.16
N LEU A 79 18.67 -7.18 -12.47
CA LEU A 79 20.02 -6.85 -12.90
C LEU A 79 20.73 -8.05 -13.58
N ASN A 80 20.31 -9.28 -13.27
CA ASN A 80 20.89 -10.50 -13.85
C ASN A 80 20.03 -11.03 -15.01
N ASN A 81 20.69 -11.76 -15.93
CA ASN A 81 20.06 -12.35 -17.12
C ASN A 81 19.58 -13.80 -16.93
N HIS A 82 19.32 -14.23 -15.70
CA HIS A 82 18.88 -15.59 -15.47
C HIS A 82 17.49 -15.81 -16.09
N ASN A 83 17.40 -16.72 -17.06
CA ASN A 83 16.14 -17.30 -17.50
C ASN A 83 15.69 -18.26 -16.41
N VAL A 84 14.92 -17.79 -15.46
CA VAL A 84 14.44 -18.63 -14.38
C VAL A 84 13.11 -19.22 -14.81
N SER A 85 13.06 -20.54 -14.95
CA SER A 85 11.85 -21.31 -15.24
C SER A 85 10.91 -21.44 -14.03
N ARG A 86 11.31 -20.88 -12.87
CA ARG A 86 10.55 -20.95 -11.61
C ARG A 86 10.44 -19.59 -10.93
N ALA A 87 9.31 -19.39 -10.27
CA ALA A 87 9.07 -18.20 -9.46
C ALA A 87 9.99 -18.17 -8.22
N ASP A 88 10.86 -17.19 -8.14
CA ASP A 88 11.67 -16.91 -6.94
C ASP A 88 10.96 -16.04 -5.91
N THR A 89 9.76 -15.56 -6.22
CA THR A 89 8.93 -14.68 -5.38
C THR A 89 9.46 -13.25 -5.19
N ILE A 90 10.45 -12.83 -5.97
CA ILE A 90 11.00 -11.47 -5.95
C ILE A 90 10.34 -10.59 -7.00
N ILE A 91 10.30 -11.10 -8.24
CA ILE A 91 9.72 -10.45 -9.42
C ILE A 91 8.45 -11.24 -9.80
N PRO A 92 7.43 -10.61 -10.39
CA PRO A 92 6.26 -11.31 -10.90
C PRO A 92 6.64 -12.46 -11.83
N TYR A 93 5.87 -13.51 -11.78
CA TYR A 93 6.02 -14.69 -12.62
C TYR A 93 4.78 -14.84 -13.49
N ASP A 94 4.97 -14.80 -14.79
CA ASP A 94 3.93 -14.99 -15.77
C ASP A 94 3.69 -16.51 -15.98
N LEU A 95 2.49 -16.95 -15.63
CA LEU A 95 2.08 -18.36 -15.75
C LEU A 95 1.89 -18.79 -17.22
N ASP A 96 1.57 -17.86 -18.11
CA ASP A 96 1.30 -18.16 -19.54
C ASP A 96 2.61 -18.37 -20.30
N THR A 97 3.62 -17.56 -20.01
CA THR A 97 4.93 -17.67 -20.64
C THR A 97 5.91 -18.58 -19.87
N GLY A 98 5.62 -18.90 -18.61
CA GLY A 98 6.50 -19.67 -17.74
C GLY A 98 7.80 -18.94 -17.36
N ARG A 99 7.80 -17.60 -17.40
CA ARG A 99 8.99 -16.76 -17.15
C ARG A 99 8.72 -15.69 -16.13
N GLN A 100 9.78 -15.26 -15.47
CA GLN A 100 9.73 -14.06 -14.65
C GLN A 100 9.90 -12.80 -15.50
N ASP A 101 9.19 -11.74 -15.12
CA ASP A 101 9.35 -10.42 -15.72
C ASP A 101 10.74 -9.84 -15.50
N ARG A 102 11.14 -8.89 -16.33
CA ARG A 102 12.39 -8.15 -16.14
C ARG A 102 12.24 -7.03 -15.13
N ASP A 103 11.08 -6.44 -15.09
CA ASP A 103 10.75 -5.31 -14.24
C ASP A 103 9.24 -5.27 -13.97
N TYR A 104 8.85 -4.53 -12.96
CA TYR A 104 7.45 -4.25 -12.65
C TYR A 104 7.33 -2.98 -11.82
N ALA A 105 6.15 -2.36 -11.89
CA ALA A 105 5.86 -1.12 -11.18
C ALA A 105 4.52 -1.18 -10.46
N LYS A 106 4.41 -0.42 -9.39
CA LYS A 106 3.17 -0.20 -8.64
C LYS A 106 2.97 1.28 -8.44
N PHE A 107 1.73 1.72 -8.56
CA PHE A 107 1.34 3.10 -8.30
C PHE A 107 0.09 3.11 -7.42
N GLY A 108 0.05 4.02 -6.48
CA GLY A 108 -1.07 4.15 -5.60
C GLY A 108 -1.30 5.57 -5.11
N ALA A 109 -2.53 5.80 -4.66
CA ALA A 109 -2.94 7.06 -4.05
C ALA A 109 -3.89 6.81 -2.89
N THR A 110 -3.85 7.69 -1.89
CA THR A 110 -4.69 7.66 -0.70
C THR A 110 -5.29 9.03 -0.48
N LEU A 111 -6.60 9.10 -0.39
CA LEU A 111 -7.31 10.27 0.11
C LEU A 111 -7.34 10.20 1.65
N LYS A 112 -6.99 11.30 2.31
CA LYS A 112 -7.05 11.46 3.76
C LYS A 112 -8.09 12.50 4.14
N LEU A 113 -8.99 12.13 5.03
CA LEU A 113 -9.98 13.00 5.63
C LEU A 113 -9.77 13.03 7.13
N LYS A 114 -9.62 14.20 7.74
CA LYS A 114 -9.40 14.32 9.16
C LYS A 114 -10.36 15.32 9.78
N TYR A 115 -10.96 14.93 10.90
CA TYR A 115 -11.78 15.78 11.75
C TYR A 115 -11.39 15.56 13.20
N ASN A 116 -10.91 16.60 13.88
CA ASN A 116 -10.35 16.52 15.23
C ASN A 116 -9.29 15.40 15.33
N LYS A 117 -9.53 14.37 16.16
CA LYS A 117 -8.64 13.23 16.37
C LYS A 117 -9.09 11.98 15.59
N THR A 118 -9.98 12.14 14.60
CA THR A 118 -10.47 11.05 13.75
C THR A 118 -9.95 11.24 12.33
N GLU A 119 -9.32 10.22 11.77
CA GLU A 119 -8.78 10.19 10.41
C GLU A 119 -9.37 9.02 9.63
N LEU A 120 -9.82 9.30 8.40
CA LEU A 120 -10.24 8.29 7.42
C LEU A 120 -9.28 8.33 6.23
N LYS A 121 -8.74 7.17 5.88
CA LYS A 121 -7.90 6.95 4.70
C LYS A 121 -8.64 6.05 3.72
N ILE A 122 -8.68 6.44 2.45
CA ILE A 122 -9.36 5.70 1.37
C ILE A 122 -8.43 5.61 0.18
N GLY A 123 -8.26 4.42 -0.37
CA GLY A 123 -7.43 4.16 -1.54
C GLY A 123 -6.38 3.10 -1.30
N GLU A 124 -5.13 3.35 -1.70
CA GLU A 124 -4.01 2.49 -1.38
C GLU A 124 -3.58 2.67 0.07
N LEU A 125 -3.43 1.57 0.78
CA LEU A 125 -3.13 1.56 2.20
C LEU A 125 -1.84 0.76 2.48
N LEU A 126 -0.93 1.36 3.24
CA LEU A 126 0.22 0.70 3.84
C LEU A 126 -0.11 0.37 5.30
N LEU A 127 -0.71 -0.77 5.53
CA LEU A 127 -1.26 -1.15 6.84
C LEU A 127 -0.20 -1.84 7.71
N LYS A 128 -0.15 -1.43 8.99
CA LYS A 128 0.71 -2.02 10.02
C LYS A 128 -0.11 -2.30 11.27
N ASN A 129 -1.04 -3.25 11.18
CA ASN A 129 -1.85 -3.69 12.32
C ASN A 129 -1.75 -5.22 12.50
N PRO A 130 -2.17 -5.76 13.64
CA PRO A 130 -2.00 -7.19 13.94
C PRO A 130 -2.68 -8.16 12.97
N ILE A 131 -3.71 -7.70 12.25
CA ILE A 131 -4.50 -8.54 11.33
C ILE A 131 -4.02 -8.40 9.90
N VAL A 132 -3.67 -7.18 9.48
CA VAL A 132 -3.22 -6.87 8.13
C VAL A 132 -1.94 -6.05 8.20
N TYR A 133 -0.86 -6.63 7.68
CA TYR A 133 0.46 -6.02 7.78
C TYR A 133 1.14 -5.98 6.41
N ILE A 134 1.88 -4.89 6.13
CA ILE A 134 2.73 -4.82 4.93
C ILE A 134 3.80 -5.90 5.00
N ASP A 135 3.93 -6.66 3.92
CA ASP A 135 5.08 -7.55 3.76
C ASP A 135 6.22 -6.78 3.08
N ASP A 136 7.28 -6.55 3.83
CA ASP A 136 8.50 -5.86 3.41
C ASP A 136 9.68 -6.82 3.24
N SER A 137 9.42 -8.11 3.09
CA SER A 137 10.45 -9.14 3.06
C SER A 137 11.07 -9.36 1.68
N ARG A 138 10.69 -8.60 0.67
CA ARG A 138 11.17 -8.72 -0.71
C ARG A 138 11.45 -7.33 -1.30
N GLN A 139 11.41 -7.23 -2.62
CA GLN A 139 11.87 -6.04 -3.36
C GLN A 139 10.91 -4.87 -3.23
N LEU A 140 9.63 -5.05 -3.48
CA LEU A 140 8.61 -4.03 -3.29
C LEU A 140 7.69 -4.34 -2.11
N LEU A 141 7.02 -3.32 -1.60
CA LEU A 141 6.09 -3.44 -0.47
C LEU A 141 4.76 -4.05 -0.93
N THR A 142 4.17 -4.86 -0.08
CA THR A 142 2.75 -5.20 -0.21
C THR A 142 1.91 -3.98 0.13
N THR A 143 0.91 -3.69 -0.70
CA THR A 143 -0.08 -2.65 -0.45
C THR A 143 -1.49 -3.20 -0.50
N TYR A 144 -2.43 -2.48 0.08
CA TYR A 144 -3.82 -2.88 0.15
C TYR A 144 -4.72 -1.79 -0.42
N SER A 145 -5.88 -2.15 -0.93
CA SER A 145 -6.91 -1.19 -1.33
C SER A 145 -8.10 -1.30 -0.39
N GLY A 146 -8.61 -0.16 0.08
CA GLY A 146 -9.73 -0.15 1.00
C GLY A 146 -9.95 1.19 1.67
N ALA A 147 -10.57 1.15 2.83
CA ALA A 147 -10.81 2.30 3.69
C ALA A 147 -10.48 1.94 5.14
N MET A 148 -9.79 2.84 5.84
CA MET A 148 -9.41 2.71 7.25
C MET A 148 -9.72 3.98 8.01
N LEU A 149 -10.41 3.85 9.12
CA LEU A 149 -10.71 4.90 10.07
C LEU A 149 -9.93 4.65 11.37
N GLU A 150 -9.27 5.68 11.86
CA GLU A 150 -8.64 5.71 13.18
C GLU A 150 -9.19 6.89 13.96
N SER A 151 -9.57 6.67 15.21
CA SER A 151 -10.10 7.69 16.10
C SER A 151 -9.49 7.60 17.50
N SER A 152 -9.04 8.74 18.01
CA SER A 152 -8.54 8.91 19.39
C SER A 152 -9.31 10.00 20.11
N GLU A 153 -10.62 10.14 19.83
CA GLU A 153 -11.50 11.11 20.49
C GLU A 153 -11.70 10.78 21.98
N LEU A 154 -11.73 9.50 22.31
CA LEU A 154 -11.83 9.04 23.67
C LEU A 154 -10.45 8.99 24.32
N GLU A 155 -10.35 9.53 25.53
CA GLU A 155 -9.09 9.53 26.29
C GLU A 155 -8.59 8.09 26.51
N LYS A 156 -7.30 7.86 26.27
CA LYS A 156 -6.62 6.56 26.41
C LYS A 156 -7.14 5.43 25.52
N LEU A 157 -8.10 5.70 24.63
CA LEU A 157 -8.65 4.69 23.73
C LEU A 157 -8.46 5.11 22.28
N LYS A 158 -7.76 4.29 21.52
CA LYS A 158 -7.70 4.39 20.06
C LYS A 158 -8.60 3.32 19.44
N ILE A 159 -9.50 3.74 18.58
CA ILE A 159 -10.39 2.88 17.81
C ILE A 159 -9.89 2.83 16.37
N THR A 160 -9.73 1.64 15.84
CA THR A 160 -9.40 1.40 14.43
C THR A 160 -10.53 0.57 13.82
N ALA A 161 -11.07 1.00 12.69
CA ALA A 161 -12.07 0.24 11.95
C ALA A 161 -11.84 0.38 10.45
N GLY A 162 -12.14 -0.65 9.67
CA GLY A 162 -11.96 -0.54 8.24
C GLY A 162 -12.35 -1.77 7.45
N ARG A 163 -12.23 -1.60 6.14
CA ARG A 163 -12.44 -2.65 5.16
C ARG A 163 -11.32 -2.65 4.13
N VAL A 164 -10.68 -3.80 3.97
CA VAL A 164 -9.70 -4.05 2.91
C VAL A 164 -10.37 -4.93 1.86
N THR A 165 -10.34 -4.49 0.61
CA THR A 165 -11.02 -5.17 -0.50
C THR A 165 -10.07 -5.89 -1.46
N ARG A 166 -8.84 -5.40 -1.58
CA ARG A 166 -7.83 -5.95 -2.48
C ARG A 166 -6.43 -5.90 -1.86
N ILE A 167 -5.57 -6.76 -2.36
CA ILE A 167 -4.14 -6.81 -2.06
C ILE A 167 -3.34 -6.66 -3.35
N ASN A 168 -2.29 -5.86 -3.31
CA ASN A 168 -1.23 -5.88 -4.30
C ASN A 168 0.02 -6.47 -3.62
N ALA A 169 0.24 -7.76 -3.87
CA ALA A 169 1.32 -8.50 -3.23
C ALA A 169 2.71 -7.95 -3.64
N ARG A 170 3.72 -8.19 -2.82
CA ARG A 170 5.09 -7.70 -3.01
C ARG A 170 5.72 -8.05 -4.38
N ASN A 171 5.26 -9.13 -5.01
CA ASN A 171 5.73 -9.63 -6.32
C ASN A 171 4.58 -9.67 -7.34
N ASP A 172 3.67 -8.73 -7.29
CA ASP A 172 2.57 -8.55 -8.22
C ASP A 172 2.50 -7.06 -8.59
N ASP A 173 2.11 -6.75 -9.79
CA ASP A 173 1.93 -5.39 -10.30
C ASP A 173 0.46 -4.94 -10.29
N HIS A 174 -0.47 -5.84 -9.90
CA HIS A 174 -1.89 -5.61 -9.91
C HIS A 174 -2.55 -5.85 -8.54
N PHE A 175 -3.64 -5.15 -8.28
CA PHE A 175 -4.53 -5.43 -7.16
C PHE A 175 -5.42 -6.63 -7.44
N ARG A 176 -5.29 -7.67 -6.61
CA ARG A 176 -6.11 -8.88 -6.66
C ARG A 176 -7.07 -8.95 -5.48
N LYS A 177 -8.14 -9.73 -5.59
CA LYS A 177 -9.01 -10.05 -4.45
C LYS A 177 -8.22 -10.75 -3.35
N LEU A 178 -8.63 -10.52 -2.12
CA LEU A 178 -8.09 -11.27 -0.98
C LEU A 178 -8.43 -12.76 -1.13
N SER A 179 -7.52 -13.63 -0.78
CA SER A 179 -7.76 -15.07 -0.79
C SER A 179 -7.26 -15.73 0.49
N LEU A 180 -7.99 -16.74 0.97
CA LEU A 180 -7.54 -17.57 2.07
C LEU A 180 -6.59 -18.62 1.50
N PHE A 181 -5.35 -18.61 2.00
CA PHE A 181 -4.40 -19.69 1.72
C PHE A 181 -4.75 -20.89 2.59
N ARG A 182 -5.08 -22.02 1.93
CA ARG A 182 -5.20 -23.32 2.60
C ARG A 182 -4.37 -24.32 1.81
N PRO A 183 -3.40 -25.01 2.46
CA PRO A 183 -2.69 -26.10 1.81
C PRO A 183 -3.69 -27.13 1.26
N ASN A 184 -3.50 -27.56 0.02
CA ASN A 184 -4.31 -28.61 -0.64
C ASN A 184 -5.80 -28.29 -0.80
N ALA A 185 -6.20 -27.02 -0.77
CA ALA A 185 -7.58 -26.62 -1.01
C ALA A 185 -7.66 -25.57 -2.15
N PRO A 186 -8.81 -25.47 -2.85
CA PRO A 186 -9.04 -24.40 -3.81
C PRO A 186 -8.88 -23.03 -3.13
N ARG A 187 -8.35 -22.05 -3.87
CA ARG A 187 -8.33 -20.66 -3.39
C ARG A 187 -9.75 -20.11 -3.40
N TYR A 188 -10.20 -19.66 -2.25
CA TYR A 188 -11.45 -18.93 -2.12
C TYR A 188 -11.15 -17.43 -2.10
N GLU A 189 -11.66 -16.72 -3.09
CA GLU A 189 -11.60 -15.27 -3.13
C GLU A 189 -12.64 -14.67 -2.18
N SER A 190 -12.24 -13.58 -1.51
CA SER A 190 -13.11 -12.79 -0.64
C SER A 190 -13.32 -11.41 -1.24
N ASP A 191 -14.54 -10.87 -1.12
CA ASP A 191 -14.85 -9.51 -1.53
C ASP A 191 -14.29 -8.44 -0.57
N GLY A 192 -13.73 -8.86 0.55
CA GLY A 192 -13.04 -8.01 1.49
C GLY A 192 -12.96 -8.56 2.90
N LEU A 193 -12.09 -7.94 3.67
CA LEU A 193 -11.90 -8.18 5.10
C LEU A 193 -12.34 -6.94 5.87
N ASN A 194 -13.32 -7.09 6.75
CA ASN A 194 -13.65 -6.05 7.72
C ASN A 194 -12.82 -6.28 8.98
N LEU A 195 -12.34 -5.20 9.55
CA LEU A 195 -11.56 -5.24 10.78
C LEU A 195 -11.98 -4.13 11.75
N ILE A 196 -11.85 -4.42 13.02
CA ILE A 196 -12.00 -3.48 14.13
C ILE A 196 -10.91 -3.78 15.15
N GLY A 197 -10.34 -2.74 15.72
CA GLY A 197 -9.32 -2.80 16.76
C GLY A 197 -9.57 -1.76 17.84
N LEU A 198 -9.22 -2.10 19.06
CA LEU A 198 -9.29 -1.21 20.22
C LEU A 198 -7.94 -1.27 20.94
N ASP A 199 -7.25 -0.14 21.06
CA ASP A 199 -6.00 0.00 21.80
C ASP A 199 -6.26 0.89 23.02
N TYR A 200 -6.11 0.34 24.21
CA TYR A 200 -6.33 1.05 25.46
C TYR A 200 -5.02 1.18 26.26
N MET A 201 -4.68 2.40 26.66
CA MET A 201 -3.52 2.67 27.50
C MET A 201 -3.90 2.62 28.97
N PHE A 202 -3.38 1.63 29.67
CA PHE A 202 -3.42 1.56 31.15
C PHE A 202 -2.35 2.48 31.71
N ASN A 203 -2.66 3.09 32.87
CA ASN A 203 -1.67 3.86 33.63
C ASN A 203 -0.86 2.94 34.54
#